data_868ad1f4c2e9d9fb6507451de95ef800
#
_entry.id   868ad1f4c2e9d9fb6507451de95ef800
#
_cell.length_a   1.000
_cell.length_b   1.000
_cell.length_c   1.000
_cell.angle_alpha   90.00
_cell.angle_beta   90.00
_cell.angle_gamma   90.00
#
_symmetry.space_group_name_H-M   'P 1'
#
loop_
_entity.id
_entity.type
_entity.pdbx_description
1 polymer ?
#
loop_
_entity_poly.entity_id
_entity_poly.type
_entity_poly.pdbx_seq_one_letter_code
_entity_poly.pdbx_strand_id
1 'polypeptide(L)'
;MARLFGTDGVRGEANTALCPELAYRLGWAAALYFGEKVQEKPLIIIGRDTRISGNLFESALATGICSAGGRVEIVGVCPTPAIAYLARTHGAAAGIVISASHNPFYDNGIKFFGGDGYKLPDATEDEIEKLVRRMEAGEKLPRATREHIGTIKRRKEYAREYIDFVQGTAGVRLDGMKVVLDCANGAAYDCMPRVLRRLGADVHVIHAEPDGVNINEACGSTHLESLQKTVLADGADIGIAHDGDADRCLCVDEKGEVIDGDHILVMCAQDMMEKGTLAGNTVVTTVMANIGFHKAIEAAGGRAEITQVGDRYVLENMREHGYRLGGEQSGHIIFSDFSTTGDGLITALQVLVALKRTGRKASELSALMKSYPQLLVNVVVATKDGWQENEAIAAAIRAGEEELGSDGRILVRPSGTEPLIRVMAEGSEQGQLEEICRRIADVVKKEQG
;
A
#
# COMPACT_ATOMS: atom_id res chain seq x y z
N MET A 1 -16.23 -22.56 4.81
CA MET A 1 -15.50 -21.71 5.77
C MET A 1 -15.10 -20.45 5.01
N ALA A 2 -15.01 -19.31 5.68
CA ALA A 2 -14.50 -18.11 5.03
C ALA A 2 -13.03 -18.32 4.58
N ARG A 3 -12.63 -17.67 3.49
CA ARG A 3 -11.26 -17.67 2.99
C ARG A 3 -10.33 -17.05 4.05
N LEU A 4 -9.17 -17.65 4.27
CA LEU A 4 -8.19 -17.20 5.25
C LEU A 4 -7.44 -15.95 4.74
N PHE A 5 -7.06 -15.97 3.46
CA PHE A 5 -6.40 -14.85 2.81
C PHE A 5 -7.43 -13.80 2.39
N GLY A 6 -7.23 -12.57 2.86
CA GLY A 6 -7.93 -11.38 2.36
C GLY A 6 -7.23 -10.79 1.13
N THR A 7 -7.56 -9.55 0.80
CA THR A 7 -6.93 -8.82 -0.32
C THR A 7 -5.44 -8.52 -0.09
N ASP A 8 -4.98 -8.56 1.16
CA ASP A 8 -3.62 -8.22 1.55
C ASP A 8 -3.09 -9.15 2.64
N GLY A 9 -3.08 -10.45 2.36
CA GLY A 9 -2.61 -11.52 3.25
C GLY A 9 -3.63 -11.92 4.31
N VAL A 10 -3.14 -12.53 5.39
CA VAL A 10 -3.93 -12.98 6.54
C VAL A 10 -3.83 -11.92 7.63
N ARG A 11 -4.94 -11.29 8.02
CA ARG A 11 -4.98 -10.22 9.03
C ARG A 11 -5.90 -10.55 10.20
N GLY A 12 -5.62 -9.96 11.35
CA GLY A 12 -6.47 -10.04 12.52
C GLY A 12 -5.85 -9.40 13.75
N GLU A 13 -6.64 -9.28 14.80
CA GLU A 13 -6.12 -8.87 16.11
C GLU A 13 -5.10 -9.89 16.59
N ALA A 14 -3.92 -9.39 16.98
CA ALA A 14 -2.78 -10.21 17.33
C ALA A 14 -3.06 -11.04 18.61
N ASN A 15 -2.67 -12.31 18.55
CA ASN A 15 -2.82 -13.30 19.62
C ASN A 15 -4.28 -13.65 19.95
N THR A 16 -5.22 -13.29 19.05
CA THR A 16 -6.62 -13.69 19.07
C THR A 16 -6.99 -14.31 17.72
N ALA A 17 -7.50 -13.55 16.78
CA ALA A 17 -7.81 -14.03 15.42
C ALA A 17 -6.54 -14.45 14.64
N LEU A 18 -5.47 -13.66 14.74
CA LEU A 18 -4.16 -14.03 14.23
C LEU A 18 -3.30 -14.53 15.40
N CYS A 19 -3.19 -15.84 15.57
CA CYS A 19 -2.45 -16.48 16.67
C CYS A 19 -1.12 -17.11 16.18
N PRO A 20 -0.17 -17.38 17.12
CA PRO A 20 1.11 -18.02 16.77
C PRO A 20 0.97 -19.39 16.12
N GLU A 21 -0.05 -20.16 16.47
CA GLU A 21 -0.35 -21.48 15.89
C GLU A 21 -0.70 -21.35 14.40
N LEU A 22 -1.49 -20.32 14.03
CA LEU A 22 -1.81 -20.02 12.65
C LEU A 22 -0.57 -19.57 11.89
N ALA A 23 0.23 -18.69 12.45
CA ALA A 23 1.49 -18.24 11.86
C ALA A 23 2.47 -19.42 11.64
N TYR A 24 2.59 -20.34 12.61
CA TYR A 24 3.38 -21.55 12.47
C TYR A 24 2.88 -22.43 11.30
N ARG A 25 1.55 -22.64 11.19
CA ARG A 25 0.96 -23.43 10.09
C ARG A 25 1.16 -22.76 8.74
N LEU A 26 1.02 -21.44 8.66
CA LEU A 26 1.28 -20.65 7.44
C LEU A 26 2.75 -20.80 6.99
N GLY A 27 3.69 -20.68 7.91
CA GLY A 27 5.11 -20.87 7.62
C GLY A 27 5.44 -22.28 7.15
N TRP A 28 4.85 -23.29 7.80
CA TRP A 28 5.02 -24.68 7.39
C TRP A 28 4.41 -24.95 6.01
N ALA A 29 3.15 -24.54 5.79
CA ALA A 29 2.46 -24.71 4.52
C ALA A 29 3.20 -24.03 3.35
N ALA A 30 3.67 -22.81 3.56
CA ALA A 30 4.47 -22.08 2.57
C ALA A 30 5.77 -22.85 2.23
N ALA A 31 6.49 -23.34 3.24
CA ALA A 31 7.74 -24.08 2.98
C ALA A 31 7.50 -25.41 2.26
N LEU A 32 6.42 -26.12 2.53
CA LEU A 32 6.03 -27.31 1.77
C LEU A 32 5.71 -26.94 0.31
N TYR A 33 4.81 -25.98 0.10
CA TYR A 33 4.39 -25.56 -1.23
C TYR A 33 5.57 -25.13 -2.10
N PHE A 34 6.41 -24.22 -1.57
CA PHE A 34 7.55 -23.72 -2.33
C PHE A 34 8.67 -24.77 -2.47
N GLY A 35 8.84 -25.65 -1.48
CA GLY A 35 9.81 -26.74 -1.55
C GLY A 35 9.52 -27.73 -2.69
N GLU A 36 8.26 -28.05 -2.92
CA GLU A 36 7.84 -28.86 -4.06
C GLU A 36 8.13 -28.18 -5.41
N LYS A 37 7.99 -26.84 -5.46
CA LYS A 37 8.22 -26.06 -6.70
C LYS A 37 9.70 -25.95 -7.05
N VAL A 38 10.58 -25.68 -6.07
CA VAL A 38 12.02 -25.50 -6.32
C VAL A 38 12.81 -26.80 -6.27
N GLN A 39 12.18 -27.92 -5.84
CA GLN A 39 12.82 -29.25 -5.65
C GLN A 39 14.06 -29.21 -4.74
N GLU A 40 14.13 -28.22 -3.86
CA GLU A 40 15.21 -28.00 -2.91
C GLU A 40 14.64 -27.44 -1.60
N LYS A 41 15.54 -27.18 -0.62
CA LYS A 41 15.18 -26.44 0.61
C LYS A 41 14.85 -25.00 0.26
N PRO A 42 13.56 -24.58 0.26
CA PRO A 42 13.18 -23.24 -0.14
C PRO A 42 13.80 -22.22 0.82
N LEU A 43 14.34 -21.13 0.26
CA LEU A 43 14.73 -19.95 1.02
C LEU A 43 13.51 -19.05 1.16
N ILE A 44 13.17 -18.66 2.39
CA ILE A 44 12.10 -17.71 2.69
C ILE A 44 12.69 -16.54 3.49
N ILE A 45 12.51 -15.32 3.02
CA ILE A 45 12.98 -14.10 3.67
C ILE A 45 11.82 -13.50 4.48
N ILE A 46 12.07 -13.15 5.74
CA ILE A 46 11.05 -12.61 6.65
C ILE A 46 11.46 -11.22 7.13
N GLY A 47 10.56 -10.24 7.00
CA GLY A 47 10.66 -8.93 7.61
C GLY A 47 9.37 -8.55 8.35
N ARG A 48 9.41 -7.45 9.08
CA ARG A 48 8.27 -6.99 9.88
C ARG A 48 8.31 -5.49 10.09
N ASP A 49 7.19 -4.94 10.51
CA ASP A 49 7.10 -3.60 11.06
C ASP A 49 7.51 -3.55 12.56
N THR A 50 7.19 -2.47 13.22
CA THR A 50 7.60 -2.19 14.60
C THR A 50 6.65 -2.71 15.67
N ARG A 51 5.51 -3.33 15.31
CA ARG A 51 4.49 -3.82 16.26
C ARG A 51 5.10 -4.79 17.27
N ILE A 52 4.67 -4.69 18.53
CA ILE A 52 5.13 -5.56 19.62
C ILE A 52 4.92 -7.05 19.31
N SER A 53 3.82 -7.39 18.61
CA SER A 53 3.48 -8.75 18.19
C SER A 53 4.38 -9.28 17.06
N GLY A 54 5.18 -8.44 16.40
CA GLY A 54 6.02 -8.82 15.28
C GLY A 54 7.01 -9.95 15.60
N ASN A 55 7.69 -9.89 16.76
CA ASN A 55 8.63 -10.94 17.17
C ASN A 55 7.95 -12.28 17.43
N LEU A 56 6.71 -12.26 17.94
CA LEU A 56 5.92 -13.46 18.19
C LEU A 56 5.64 -14.21 16.89
N PHE A 57 5.14 -13.50 15.89
CA PHE A 57 4.84 -14.09 14.58
C PHE A 57 6.09 -14.44 13.76
N GLU A 58 7.16 -13.63 13.83
CA GLU A 58 8.46 -13.95 13.22
C GLU A 58 8.97 -15.31 13.71
N SER A 59 8.93 -15.53 15.02
CA SER A 59 9.39 -16.78 15.62
C SER A 59 8.52 -17.97 15.23
N ALA A 60 7.20 -17.80 15.23
CA ALA A 60 6.25 -18.85 14.87
C ALA A 60 6.39 -19.28 13.40
N LEU A 61 6.41 -18.29 12.48
CA LEU A 61 6.63 -18.52 11.05
C LEU A 61 7.95 -19.23 10.78
N ALA A 62 9.06 -18.72 11.36
CA ALA A 62 10.39 -19.32 11.18
C ALA A 62 10.44 -20.75 11.67
N THR A 63 9.80 -21.04 12.80
CA THR A 63 9.70 -22.42 13.34
C THR A 63 8.92 -23.33 12.41
N GLY A 64 7.78 -22.86 11.86
CA GLY A 64 6.98 -23.61 10.90
C GLY A 64 7.77 -23.94 9.63
N ILE A 65 8.44 -22.93 9.05
CA ILE A 65 9.27 -23.10 7.84
C ILE A 65 10.40 -24.11 8.09
N CYS A 66 11.10 -23.98 9.20
CA CYS A 66 12.19 -24.91 9.54
C CYS A 66 11.70 -26.35 9.77
N SER A 67 10.48 -26.52 10.35
CA SER A 67 9.86 -27.83 10.55
C SER A 67 9.54 -28.54 9.23
N ALA A 68 9.30 -27.79 8.16
CA ALA A 68 9.12 -28.31 6.80
C ALA A 68 10.45 -28.47 6.03
N GLY A 69 11.58 -28.06 6.61
CA GLY A 69 12.91 -28.15 5.99
C GLY A 69 13.35 -26.90 5.23
N GLY A 70 12.56 -25.83 5.24
CA GLY A 70 12.90 -24.56 4.60
C GLY A 70 14.02 -23.80 5.32
N ARG A 71 14.72 -22.93 4.58
CA ARG A 71 15.72 -22.00 5.12
C ARG A 71 15.06 -20.64 5.34
N VAL A 72 15.32 -20.02 6.48
CA VAL A 72 14.79 -18.70 6.84
C VAL A 72 15.92 -17.70 6.94
N GLU A 73 15.76 -16.55 6.28
CA GLU A 73 16.61 -15.38 6.51
C GLU A 73 15.74 -14.24 7.06
N ILE A 74 16.10 -13.78 8.27
CA ILE A 74 15.38 -12.74 9.01
C ILE A 74 16.06 -11.41 8.81
N VAL A 75 15.33 -10.45 8.26
CA VAL A 75 15.80 -9.06 8.06
C VAL A 75 15.61 -8.24 9.33
N GLY A 76 14.53 -8.46 10.04
CA GLY A 76 14.07 -7.65 11.17
C GLY A 76 13.08 -6.58 10.74
N VAL A 77 13.15 -5.40 11.35
CA VAL A 77 12.27 -4.28 10.98
C VAL A 77 12.75 -3.68 9.65
N CYS A 78 11.87 -3.69 8.66
CA CYS A 78 12.11 -3.12 7.34
C CYS A 78 10.77 -2.84 6.61
N PRO A 79 10.75 -1.92 5.64
CA PRO A 79 9.59 -1.68 4.79
C PRO A 79 9.09 -2.93 4.08
N THR A 80 7.77 -2.99 3.84
CA THR A 80 7.14 -4.07 3.04
C THR A 80 7.81 -4.22 1.68
N PRO A 81 8.04 -3.17 0.88
CA PRO A 81 8.72 -3.30 -0.41
C PRO A 81 10.17 -3.79 -0.32
N ALA A 82 10.85 -3.63 0.81
CA ALA A 82 12.18 -4.19 1.01
C ALA A 82 12.16 -5.72 0.90
N ILE A 83 11.15 -6.37 1.43
CA ILE A 83 11.03 -7.84 1.36
C ILE A 83 10.72 -8.30 -0.07
N ALA A 84 9.89 -7.60 -0.81
CA ALA A 84 9.65 -7.86 -2.24
C ALA A 84 10.96 -7.74 -3.05
N TYR A 85 11.73 -6.68 -2.81
CA TYR A 85 13.02 -6.46 -3.43
C TYR A 85 14.03 -7.58 -3.08
N LEU A 86 14.19 -7.90 -1.80
CA LEU A 86 15.14 -8.90 -1.32
C LEU A 86 14.77 -10.32 -1.78
N ALA A 87 13.47 -10.67 -1.82
CA ALA A 87 13.03 -11.97 -2.33
C ALA A 87 13.52 -12.17 -3.76
N ARG A 88 13.35 -11.16 -4.61
CA ARG A 88 13.76 -11.18 -6.01
C ARG A 88 15.29 -11.19 -6.16
N THR A 89 16.01 -10.35 -5.43
CA THR A 89 17.47 -10.18 -5.61
C THR A 89 18.27 -11.34 -5.05
N HIS A 90 17.79 -12.00 -4.01
CA HIS A 90 18.44 -13.16 -3.40
C HIS A 90 17.92 -14.51 -3.90
N GLY A 91 17.05 -14.54 -4.90
CA GLY A 91 16.51 -15.78 -5.45
C GLY A 91 15.75 -16.59 -4.37
N ALA A 92 15.08 -15.93 -3.44
CA ALA A 92 14.26 -16.60 -2.45
C ALA A 92 13.03 -17.25 -3.14
N ALA A 93 12.52 -18.33 -2.58
CA ALA A 93 11.29 -18.94 -3.05
C ALA A 93 10.07 -18.07 -2.68
N ALA A 94 10.16 -17.34 -1.55
CA ALA A 94 9.14 -16.40 -1.12
C ALA A 94 9.72 -15.34 -0.16
N GLY A 95 9.02 -14.19 -0.08
CA GLY A 95 9.17 -13.20 0.97
C GLY A 95 7.92 -13.17 1.86
N ILE A 96 8.10 -12.95 3.16
CA ILE A 96 7.00 -12.80 4.12
C ILE A 96 7.18 -11.50 4.89
N VAL A 97 6.13 -10.70 4.94
CA VAL A 97 6.07 -9.48 5.75
C VAL A 97 5.03 -9.63 6.86
N ILE A 98 5.44 -9.28 8.07
CA ILE A 98 4.57 -9.27 9.24
C ILE A 98 4.19 -7.82 9.53
N SER A 99 3.02 -7.42 9.08
CA SER A 99 2.48 -6.07 9.24
C SER A 99 0.97 -6.02 8.94
N ALA A 100 0.29 -5.08 9.58
CA ALA A 100 -1.07 -4.66 9.25
C ALA A 100 -1.11 -3.22 8.69
N SER A 101 -0.01 -2.74 8.06
CA SER A 101 0.08 -1.43 7.42
C SER A 101 -0.34 -0.29 8.34
N HIS A 102 -1.38 0.44 8.02
CA HIS A 102 -1.87 1.61 8.75
C HIS A 102 -2.81 1.29 9.94
N ASN A 103 -3.11 0.02 10.19
CA ASN A 103 -3.96 -0.38 11.32
C ASN A 103 -3.30 -0.06 12.68
N PRO A 104 -4.06 0.04 13.78
CA PRO A 104 -3.53 0.16 15.14
C PRO A 104 -2.59 -0.99 15.51
N PHE A 105 -1.77 -0.79 16.55
CA PHE A 105 -0.70 -1.72 16.94
C PHE A 105 -1.19 -3.12 17.35
N TYR A 106 -2.41 -3.24 17.85
CA TYR A 106 -3.00 -4.51 18.30
C TYR A 106 -3.44 -5.43 17.14
N ASP A 107 -3.59 -4.88 15.92
CA ASP A 107 -3.75 -5.67 14.71
C ASP A 107 -2.38 -6.10 14.16
N ASN A 108 -2.34 -7.23 13.45
CA ASN A 108 -1.19 -7.62 12.65
C ASN A 108 -1.64 -8.39 11.41
N GLY A 109 -0.68 -8.67 10.52
CA GLY A 109 -0.93 -9.39 9.29
C GLY A 109 0.29 -10.17 8.84
N ILE A 110 0.07 -11.14 7.96
CA ILE A 110 1.11 -11.94 7.32
C ILE A 110 0.87 -11.87 5.82
N LYS A 111 1.73 -11.15 5.10
CA LYS A 111 1.68 -10.94 3.66
C LYS A 111 2.74 -11.80 2.99
N PHE A 112 2.43 -12.35 1.81
CA PHE A 112 3.35 -13.18 1.05
C PHE A 112 3.70 -12.55 -0.29
N PHE A 113 4.98 -12.65 -0.64
CA PHE A 113 5.52 -12.32 -1.96
C PHE A 113 6.15 -13.56 -2.57
N GLY A 114 6.02 -13.73 -3.88
CA GLY A 114 6.75 -14.75 -4.62
C GLY A 114 8.24 -14.42 -4.75
N GLY A 115 9.01 -15.36 -5.25
CA GLY A 115 10.43 -15.15 -5.56
C GLY A 115 10.69 -14.12 -6.64
N ASP A 116 9.66 -13.73 -7.39
CA ASP A 116 9.67 -12.64 -8.37
C ASP A 116 9.40 -11.25 -7.74
N GLY A 117 9.11 -11.21 -6.44
CA GLY A 117 8.83 -9.99 -5.68
C GLY A 117 7.40 -9.48 -5.81
N TYR A 118 6.50 -10.18 -6.50
CA TYR A 118 5.09 -9.83 -6.59
C TYR A 118 4.28 -10.50 -5.47
N LYS A 119 3.13 -9.92 -5.10
CA LYS A 119 2.16 -10.60 -4.24
C LYS A 119 1.76 -11.94 -4.85
N LEU A 120 1.47 -12.93 -4.01
CA LEU A 120 1.09 -14.24 -4.50
C LEU A 120 -0.24 -14.17 -5.28
N PRO A 121 -0.36 -14.93 -6.38
CA PRO A 121 -1.65 -15.15 -7.04
C PRO A 121 -2.63 -15.87 -6.09
N ASP A 122 -3.94 -15.61 -6.22
CA ASP A 122 -4.98 -16.28 -5.42
C ASP A 122 -4.88 -17.80 -5.45
N ALA A 123 -4.59 -18.38 -6.61
CA ALA A 123 -4.41 -19.83 -6.74
C ALA A 123 -3.26 -20.37 -5.86
N THR A 124 -2.20 -19.60 -5.65
CA THR A 124 -1.09 -19.96 -4.76
C THR A 124 -1.50 -19.82 -3.30
N GLU A 125 -2.18 -18.73 -2.95
CA GLU A 125 -2.72 -18.54 -1.60
C GLU A 125 -3.71 -19.64 -1.24
N ASP A 126 -4.59 -20.04 -2.16
CA ASP A 126 -5.55 -21.12 -1.97
C ASP A 126 -4.86 -22.48 -1.73
N GLU A 127 -3.75 -22.79 -2.43
CA GLU A 127 -2.99 -24.01 -2.17
C GLU A 127 -2.32 -23.99 -0.79
N ILE A 128 -1.77 -22.85 -0.37
CA ILE A 128 -1.21 -22.68 0.97
C ILE A 128 -2.34 -22.83 2.03
N GLU A 129 -3.49 -22.20 1.82
CA GLU A 129 -4.65 -22.33 2.71
C GLU A 129 -5.12 -23.80 2.83
N LYS A 130 -5.20 -24.54 1.74
CA LYS A 130 -5.54 -25.97 1.77
C LYS A 130 -4.61 -26.77 2.69
N LEU A 131 -3.29 -26.50 2.63
CA LEU A 131 -2.33 -27.14 3.53
C LEU A 131 -2.57 -26.75 4.99
N VAL A 132 -2.86 -25.47 5.27
CA VAL A 132 -3.20 -25.00 6.62
C VAL A 132 -4.47 -25.72 7.13
N ARG A 133 -5.53 -25.80 6.31
CA ARG A 133 -6.80 -26.47 6.69
C ARG A 133 -6.61 -27.96 6.95
N ARG A 134 -5.76 -28.65 6.19
CA ARG A 134 -5.42 -30.07 6.44
C ARG A 134 -4.76 -30.25 7.82
N MET A 135 -3.84 -29.32 8.20
CA MET A 135 -3.24 -29.34 9.53
C MET A 135 -4.26 -29.06 10.64
N GLU A 136 -5.19 -28.12 10.42
CA GLU A 136 -6.29 -27.85 11.37
C GLU A 136 -7.21 -29.04 11.56
N ALA A 137 -7.44 -29.82 10.52
CA ALA A 137 -8.19 -31.08 10.57
C ALA A 137 -7.42 -32.24 11.24
N GLY A 138 -6.19 -31.99 11.72
CA GLY A 138 -5.38 -33.00 12.42
C GLY A 138 -4.55 -33.91 11.51
N GLU A 139 -4.47 -33.60 10.21
CA GLU A 139 -3.63 -34.36 9.30
C GLU A 139 -2.14 -34.14 9.61
N LYS A 140 -1.39 -35.24 9.62
CA LYS A 140 0.05 -35.22 9.85
C LYS A 140 0.78 -34.96 8.53
N LEU A 141 1.10 -33.72 8.25
CA LEU A 141 1.94 -33.36 7.10
C LEU A 141 3.42 -33.72 7.32
N PRO A 142 4.22 -33.87 6.24
CA PRO A 142 5.63 -34.24 6.32
C PRO A 142 6.44 -33.29 7.20
N ARG A 143 7.33 -33.83 8.03
CA ARG A 143 8.29 -33.08 8.84
C ARG A 143 9.70 -33.41 8.42
N ALA A 144 10.51 -32.38 8.31
CA ALA A 144 11.94 -32.57 8.13
C ALA A 144 12.57 -33.13 9.41
N THR A 145 13.50 -34.08 9.25
CA THR A 145 14.23 -34.70 10.35
C THR A 145 15.72 -34.70 10.10
N ARG A 146 16.51 -34.81 11.15
CA ARG A 146 18.01 -34.89 11.10
C ARG A 146 18.58 -33.69 10.31
N GLU A 147 19.45 -33.91 9.34
CA GLU A 147 20.11 -32.92 8.47
C GLU A 147 19.15 -32.17 7.53
N HIS A 148 17.92 -32.64 7.41
CA HIS A 148 16.88 -32.00 6.59
C HIS A 148 16.14 -30.89 7.33
N ILE A 149 16.26 -30.78 8.66
CA ILE A 149 15.67 -29.67 9.41
C ILE A 149 16.18 -28.35 8.82
N GLY A 150 15.27 -27.37 8.72
CA GLY A 150 15.59 -26.03 8.21
C GLY A 150 16.51 -25.24 9.14
N THR A 151 16.99 -24.11 8.63
CA THR A 151 17.91 -23.23 9.38
C THR A 151 17.41 -21.80 9.38
N ILE A 152 17.76 -21.04 10.43
CA ILE A 152 17.44 -19.61 10.57
C ILE A 152 18.75 -18.84 10.58
N LYS A 153 18.81 -17.77 9.76
CA LYS A 153 19.92 -16.79 9.77
C LYS A 153 19.34 -15.37 9.91
N ARG A 154 20.00 -14.52 10.70
CA ARG A 154 19.67 -13.09 10.76
C ARG A 154 20.58 -12.34 9.79
N ARG A 155 19.97 -11.53 8.89
CA ARG A 155 20.63 -10.80 7.81
C ARG A 155 20.43 -9.29 7.97
N LYS A 156 21.12 -8.72 8.95
CA LYS A 156 21.04 -7.26 9.18
C LYS A 156 21.56 -6.44 8.00
N GLU A 157 22.45 -7.00 7.19
CA GLU A 157 22.99 -6.39 5.97
C GLU A 157 21.93 -6.15 4.90
N TYR A 158 20.85 -6.90 4.85
CA TYR A 158 19.78 -6.77 3.87
C TYR A 158 19.04 -5.43 3.95
N ALA A 159 18.86 -4.91 5.16
CA ALA A 159 18.26 -3.57 5.33
C ALA A 159 19.15 -2.49 4.68
N ARG A 160 20.48 -2.63 4.78
CA ARG A 160 21.43 -1.71 4.14
C ARG A 160 21.41 -1.84 2.61
N GLU A 161 21.30 -3.06 2.09
CA GLU A 161 21.20 -3.31 0.66
C GLU A 161 19.96 -2.62 0.06
N TYR A 162 18.83 -2.72 0.72
CA TYR A 162 17.62 -2.01 0.29
C TYR A 162 17.79 -0.47 0.38
N ILE A 163 18.42 0.06 1.44
CA ILE A 163 18.73 1.49 1.55
C ILE A 163 19.61 1.95 0.37
N ASP A 164 20.64 1.18 0.03
CA ASP A 164 21.57 1.49 -1.06
C ASP A 164 20.83 1.46 -2.42
N PHE A 165 19.92 0.50 -2.60
CA PHE A 165 19.04 0.42 -3.78
C PHE A 165 18.13 1.63 -3.90
N VAL A 166 17.34 1.95 -2.84
CA VAL A 166 16.41 3.10 -2.82
C VAL A 166 17.16 4.40 -3.10
N GLN A 167 18.31 4.61 -2.45
CA GLN A 167 19.15 5.79 -2.71
C GLN A 167 19.55 5.89 -4.18
N GLY A 168 19.86 4.77 -4.82
CA GLY A 168 20.24 4.70 -6.24
C GLY A 168 19.14 5.16 -7.20
N THR A 169 17.86 5.06 -6.81
CA THR A 169 16.73 5.49 -7.66
C THR A 169 16.60 7.00 -7.81
N ALA A 170 17.20 7.79 -6.93
CA ALA A 170 17.11 9.25 -6.98
C ALA A 170 17.85 9.85 -8.18
N GLY A 171 19.04 9.36 -8.52
CA GLY A 171 19.85 9.88 -9.63
C GLY A 171 20.36 11.33 -9.45
N VAL A 172 19.95 12.03 -8.39
CA VAL A 172 20.32 13.41 -8.07
C VAL A 172 20.60 13.55 -6.56
N ARG A 173 21.32 14.61 -6.21
CA ARG A 173 21.48 15.00 -4.80
C ARG A 173 20.38 15.97 -4.38
N LEU A 174 20.05 15.94 -3.10
CA LEU A 174 19.01 16.77 -2.48
C LEU A 174 19.61 17.90 -1.62
N ASP A 175 20.85 18.28 -1.87
CA ASP A 175 21.52 19.34 -1.10
C ASP A 175 20.70 20.63 -1.06
N GLY A 176 20.51 21.18 0.13
CA GLY A 176 19.76 22.40 0.40
C GLY A 176 18.24 22.24 0.48
N MET A 177 17.69 21.02 0.29
CA MET A 177 16.27 20.75 0.55
C MET A 177 16.04 20.50 2.03
N LYS A 178 15.07 21.18 2.62
CA LYS A 178 14.58 20.96 3.98
C LYS A 178 13.35 20.07 3.97
N VAL A 179 13.44 18.91 4.58
CA VAL A 179 12.38 17.89 4.58
C VAL A 179 11.98 17.57 6.02
N VAL A 180 10.70 17.64 6.32
CA VAL A 180 10.14 17.01 7.54
C VAL A 180 9.69 15.60 7.18
N LEU A 181 10.13 14.62 7.92
CA LEU A 181 9.83 13.21 7.67
C LEU A 181 9.08 12.59 8.85
N ASP A 182 7.84 12.17 8.63
CA ASP A 182 7.04 11.38 9.56
C ASP A 182 7.17 9.90 9.22
N CYS A 183 7.75 9.13 10.13
CA CYS A 183 7.98 7.70 9.98
C CYS A 183 6.86 6.82 10.59
N ALA A 184 5.76 7.40 11.05
CA ALA A 184 4.64 6.68 11.68
C ALA A 184 5.03 5.76 12.87
N ASN A 185 6.19 5.97 13.50
CA ASN A 185 6.83 4.99 14.38
C ASN A 185 6.89 3.57 13.77
N GLY A 186 6.90 3.49 12.44
CA GLY A 186 6.81 2.30 11.62
C GLY A 186 8.14 1.88 11.00
N ALA A 187 8.06 1.05 9.97
CA ALA A 187 9.22 0.40 9.35
C ALA A 187 10.19 1.37 8.63
N ALA A 188 9.75 2.59 8.30
CA ALA A 188 10.59 3.62 7.70
C ALA A 188 11.57 4.29 8.67
N TYR A 189 11.39 4.15 9.99
CA TYR A 189 12.04 4.92 11.05
C TYR A 189 13.58 4.98 10.96
N ASP A 190 14.22 3.93 10.52
CA ASP A 190 15.67 3.83 10.37
C ASP A 190 16.14 4.05 8.92
N CYS A 191 15.42 3.52 7.93
CA CYS A 191 15.89 3.49 6.55
C CYS A 191 15.71 4.85 5.83
N MET A 192 14.53 5.46 5.88
CA MET A 192 14.28 6.68 5.11
C MET A 192 15.10 7.90 5.58
N PRO A 193 15.28 8.15 6.89
CA PRO A 193 16.17 9.20 7.34
C PRO A 193 17.61 9.04 6.83
N ARG A 194 18.11 7.81 6.75
CA ARG A 194 19.45 7.52 6.21
C ARG A 194 19.56 7.81 4.72
N VAL A 195 18.54 7.41 3.94
CA VAL A 195 18.50 7.67 2.50
C VAL A 195 18.55 9.18 2.24
N LEU A 196 17.69 9.96 2.88
CA LEU A 196 17.59 11.41 2.66
C LEU A 196 18.88 12.13 3.07
N ARG A 197 19.44 11.83 4.25
CA ARG A 197 20.70 12.43 4.72
C ARG A 197 21.88 12.09 3.82
N ARG A 198 21.98 10.87 3.30
CA ARG A 198 23.03 10.47 2.34
C ARG A 198 22.91 11.22 1.02
N LEU A 199 21.69 11.57 0.60
CA LEU A 199 21.45 12.42 -0.58
C LEU A 199 21.70 13.91 -0.32
N GLY A 200 21.94 14.31 0.93
CA GLY A 200 22.30 15.69 1.29
C GLY A 200 21.12 16.56 1.73
N ALA A 201 19.92 15.99 1.93
CA ALA A 201 18.79 16.73 2.47
C ALA A 201 19.02 17.10 3.95
N ASP A 202 18.52 18.28 4.36
CA ASP A 202 18.35 18.67 5.76
C ASP A 202 17.03 18.07 6.25
N VAL A 203 17.12 17.09 7.16
CA VAL A 203 15.95 16.24 7.53
C VAL A 203 15.63 16.39 9.00
N HIS A 204 14.46 16.94 9.29
CA HIS A 204 13.83 16.86 10.59
C HIS A 204 12.90 15.64 10.63
N VAL A 205 13.22 14.69 11.52
CA VAL A 205 12.47 13.42 11.62
C VAL A 205 11.54 13.47 12.82
N ILE A 206 10.28 13.15 12.61
CA ILE A 206 9.26 13.01 13.65
C ILE A 206 8.70 11.57 13.64
N HIS A 207 8.14 11.13 14.76
CA HIS A 207 7.55 9.79 14.96
C HIS A 207 8.48 8.66 14.47
N ALA A 208 9.72 8.65 14.97
CA ALA A 208 10.75 7.67 14.61
C ALA A 208 11.33 6.95 15.84
N GLU A 209 10.59 6.89 16.93
CA GLU A 209 10.96 6.22 18.18
C GLU A 209 9.94 5.11 18.52
N PRO A 210 9.95 3.99 17.75
CA PRO A 210 8.98 2.93 17.95
C PRO A 210 9.19 2.21 19.28
N ASP A 211 8.12 2.06 20.06
CA ASP A 211 8.08 1.33 21.33
C ASP A 211 7.32 0.00 21.24
N GLY A 212 6.74 -0.30 20.08
CA GLY A 212 5.96 -1.50 19.81
C GLY A 212 4.44 -1.32 19.90
N VAL A 213 3.99 -0.23 20.49
CA VAL A 213 2.55 0.07 20.68
C VAL A 213 2.13 1.42 20.10
N ASN A 214 3.07 2.24 19.67
CA ASN A 214 2.82 3.59 19.14
C ASN A 214 2.83 3.71 17.60
N ILE A 215 2.90 2.60 16.86
CA ILE A 215 2.85 2.62 15.39
C ILE A 215 1.51 3.21 14.90
N ASN A 216 1.56 4.16 13.97
CA ASN A 216 0.41 4.89 13.41
C ASN A 216 -0.43 5.68 14.44
N GLU A 217 0.01 5.82 15.69
CA GLU A 217 -0.76 6.53 16.72
C GLU A 217 -0.69 8.04 16.48
N ALA A 218 -1.77 8.61 15.95
CA ALA A 218 -1.90 10.03 15.60
C ALA A 218 -0.73 10.57 14.76
N CYS A 219 -0.20 9.75 13.84
CA CYS A 219 0.93 10.08 12.98
C CYS A 219 0.91 9.30 11.66
N GLY A 220 1.87 9.58 10.78
CA GLY A 220 2.02 8.94 9.49
C GLY A 220 0.95 9.34 8.47
N SER A 221 0.79 8.54 7.42
CA SER A 221 -0.04 8.89 6.26
C SER A 221 -1.55 8.98 6.54
N THR A 222 -2.02 8.51 7.70
CA THR A 222 -3.44 8.61 8.10
C THR A 222 -3.73 9.77 9.05
N HIS A 223 -2.71 10.44 9.58
CA HIS A 223 -2.81 11.56 10.53
C HIS A 223 -1.70 12.58 10.24
N LEU A 224 -1.97 13.53 9.34
CA LEU A 224 -0.98 14.48 8.84
C LEU A 224 -0.85 15.77 9.66
N GLU A 225 -1.70 15.97 10.68
CA GLU A 225 -1.79 17.24 11.43
C GLU A 225 -0.48 17.63 12.10
N SER A 226 0.28 16.66 12.64
CA SER A 226 1.57 16.93 13.25
C SER A 226 2.64 17.27 12.21
N LEU A 227 2.61 16.59 11.06
CA LEU A 227 3.49 16.87 9.93
C LEU A 227 3.24 18.29 9.37
N GLN A 228 1.97 18.67 9.14
CA GLN A 228 1.59 20.00 8.66
C GLN A 228 2.11 21.11 9.58
N LYS A 229 1.90 20.96 10.89
CA LYS A 229 2.39 21.91 11.90
C LYS A 229 3.91 22.03 11.89
N THR A 230 4.61 20.89 11.79
CA THR A 230 6.09 20.88 11.82
C THR A 230 6.67 21.47 10.54
N VAL A 231 6.09 21.18 9.35
CA VAL A 231 6.49 21.80 8.08
C VAL A 231 6.43 23.31 8.15
N LEU A 232 5.31 23.86 8.66
CA LEU A 232 5.11 25.31 8.80
C LEU A 232 6.08 25.91 9.84
N ALA A 233 6.29 25.25 10.96
CA ALA A 233 7.16 25.72 12.03
C ALA A 233 8.63 25.79 11.62
N ASP A 234 9.09 24.80 10.85
CA ASP A 234 10.47 24.71 10.39
C ASP A 234 10.74 25.52 9.11
N GLY A 235 9.69 25.95 8.42
CA GLY A 235 9.80 26.52 7.08
C GLY A 235 10.43 25.51 6.11
N ALA A 236 9.98 24.25 6.18
CA ALA A 236 10.48 23.19 5.32
C ALA A 236 9.94 23.31 3.89
N ASP A 237 10.68 22.78 2.92
CA ASP A 237 10.26 22.78 1.51
C ASP A 237 9.13 21.76 1.27
N ILE A 238 9.10 20.68 2.05
CA ILE A 238 8.10 19.62 1.95
C ILE A 238 8.09 18.76 3.23
N GLY A 239 6.91 18.24 3.57
CA GLY A 239 6.73 17.16 4.53
C GLY A 239 6.47 15.84 3.80
N ILE A 240 6.96 14.73 4.36
CA ILE A 240 6.75 13.37 3.86
C ILE A 240 6.22 12.52 5.01
N ALA A 241 5.14 11.77 4.78
CA ALA A 241 4.59 10.81 5.71
C ALA A 241 4.51 9.41 5.09
N HIS A 242 4.98 8.42 5.85
CA HIS A 242 4.76 7.01 5.53
C HIS A 242 3.67 6.42 6.43
N ASP A 243 3.17 5.23 6.09
CA ASP A 243 2.40 4.40 7.00
C ASP A 243 3.29 3.37 7.72
N GLY A 244 2.69 2.54 8.56
CA GLY A 244 3.43 1.65 9.45
C GLY A 244 4.40 0.68 8.76
N ASP A 245 4.14 0.21 7.55
CA ASP A 245 5.03 -0.66 6.79
C ASP A 245 5.66 0.02 5.55
N ALA A 246 5.45 1.33 5.43
CA ALA A 246 6.09 2.21 4.47
C ALA A 246 5.90 1.80 2.99
N ASP A 247 4.77 1.16 2.66
CA ASP A 247 4.36 0.94 1.29
C ASP A 247 3.60 2.13 0.70
N ARG A 248 3.27 3.15 1.54
CA ARG A 248 2.61 4.41 1.19
C ARG A 248 3.47 5.63 1.43
N CYS A 249 3.19 6.68 0.65
CA CYS A 249 3.73 8.01 0.83
C CYS A 249 2.65 9.06 0.58
N LEU A 250 2.43 9.94 1.54
CA LEU A 250 1.73 11.21 1.34
C LEU A 250 2.69 12.36 1.65
N CYS A 251 2.39 13.54 1.12
CA CYS A 251 3.22 14.70 1.34
C CYS A 251 2.41 15.91 1.86
N VAL A 252 3.13 16.90 2.35
CA VAL A 252 2.59 18.21 2.76
C VAL A 252 3.47 19.27 2.13
N ASP A 253 2.90 20.25 1.46
CA ASP A 253 3.64 21.32 0.84
C ASP A 253 4.15 22.37 1.86
N GLU A 254 4.94 23.34 1.42
CA GLU A 254 5.53 24.40 2.25
C GLU A 254 4.50 25.36 2.84
N LYS A 255 3.22 25.24 2.46
CA LYS A 255 2.10 26.02 3.01
C LYS A 255 1.26 25.22 4.02
N GLY A 256 1.61 23.93 4.23
CA GLY A 256 0.88 23.03 5.10
C GLY A 256 -0.29 22.30 4.44
N GLU A 257 -0.45 22.41 3.12
CA GLU A 257 -1.52 21.73 2.39
C GLU A 257 -1.13 20.29 2.06
N VAL A 258 -2.10 19.39 2.12
CA VAL A 258 -1.90 17.95 1.86
C VAL A 258 -1.71 17.71 0.36
N ILE A 259 -0.71 16.92 0.02
CA ILE A 259 -0.46 16.35 -1.31
C ILE A 259 -0.73 14.85 -1.19
N ASP A 260 -1.91 14.42 -1.62
CA ASP A 260 -2.31 13.01 -1.57
C ASP A 260 -1.74 12.19 -2.75
N GLY A 261 -2.07 10.89 -2.79
CA GLY A 261 -1.56 9.99 -3.82
C GLY A 261 -1.95 10.40 -5.24
N ASP A 262 -3.12 11.01 -5.43
CA ASP A 262 -3.55 11.48 -6.75
C ASP A 262 -2.69 12.65 -7.23
N HIS A 263 -2.40 13.62 -6.34
CA HIS A 263 -1.47 14.72 -6.64
C HIS A 263 -0.07 14.20 -6.93
N ILE A 264 0.43 13.24 -6.12
CA ILE A 264 1.75 12.63 -6.33
C ILE A 264 1.82 11.94 -7.68
N LEU A 265 0.79 11.19 -8.06
CA LEU A 265 0.71 10.54 -9.38
C LEU A 265 0.76 11.56 -10.52
N VAL A 266 0.03 12.68 -10.41
CA VAL A 266 0.06 13.76 -11.44
C VAL A 266 1.46 14.39 -11.51
N MET A 267 2.06 14.73 -10.36
CA MET A 267 3.40 15.32 -10.30
C MET A 267 4.45 14.41 -10.95
N CYS A 268 4.44 13.14 -10.59
CA CYS A 268 5.38 12.14 -11.12
C CYS A 268 5.10 11.82 -12.60
N ALA A 269 3.84 11.72 -13.00
CA ALA A 269 3.47 11.49 -14.39
C ALA A 269 3.97 12.62 -15.30
N GLN A 270 3.81 13.86 -14.88
CA GLN A 270 4.30 14.99 -15.66
C GLN A 270 5.83 14.98 -15.77
N ASP A 271 6.55 14.74 -14.67
CA ASP A 271 8.00 14.59 -14.68
C ASP A 271 8.46 13.45 -15.61
N MET A 272 7.78 12.31 -15.58
CA MET A 272 8.09 11.17 -16.44
C MET A 272 7.73 11.43 -17.90
N MET A 273 6.64 12.15 -18.21
CA MET A 273 6.30 12.57 -19.58
C MET A 273 7.36 13.50 -20.16
N GLU A 274 7.80 14.51 -19.40
CA GLU A 274 8.86 15.43 -19.80
C GLU A 274 10.19 14.71 -20.06
N LYS A 275 10.48 13.62 -19.34
CA LYS A 275 11.63 12.74 -19.55
C LYS A 275 11.43 11.71 -20.69
N GLY A 276 10.22 11.56 -21.20
CA GLY A 276 9.87 10.52 -22.17
C GLY A 276 9.93 9.10 -21.59
N THR A 277 9.76 8.95 -20.28
CA THR A 277 9.84 7.66 -19.58
C THR A 277 8.50 7.09 -19.18
N LEU A 278 7.39 7.85 -19.29
CA LEU A 278 6.05 7.34 -19.01
C LEU A 278 5.52 6.54 -20.20
N ALA A 279 5.46 5.23 -20.08
CA ALA A 279 5.04 4.33 -21.14
C ALA A 279 3.61 4.66 -21.63
N GLY A 280 3.47 4.98 -22.93
CA GLY A 280 2.20 5.35 -23.54
C GLY A 280 1.56 6.61 -22.95
N ASN A 281 2.32 7.44 -22.23
CA ASN A 281 1.81 8.57 -21.42
C ASN A 281 0.62 8.18 -20.53
N THR A 282 0.67 6.95 -19.97
CA THR A 282 -0.45 6.36 -19.25
C THR A 282 -0.11 6.14 -17.78
N VAL A 283 -1.04 6.53 -16.89
CA VAL A 283 -1.02 6.26 -15.45
C VAL A 283 -2.17 5.33 -15.11
N VAL A 284 -1.91 4.29 -14.33
CA VAL A 284 -2.94 3.36 -13.86
C VAL A 284 -3.42 3.78 -12.47
N THR A 285 -4.73 3.90 -12.30
CA THR A 285 -5.34 4.22 -10.99
C THR A 285 -6.64 3.45 -10.78
N THR A 286 -7.32 3.70 -9.67
CA THR A 286 -8.59 3.05 -9.35
C THR A 286 -9.77 3.97 -9.60
N VAL A 287 -10.98 3.41 -9.57
CA VAL A 287 -12.25 4.19 -9.63
C VAL A 287 -12.38 5.20 -8.49
N MET A 288 -11.51 5.16 -7.48
CA MET A 288 -11.52 6.11 -6.35
C MET A 288 -10.71 7.38 -6.60
N ALA A 289 -9.87 7.42 -7.65
CA ALA A 289 -9.11 8.62 -7.99
C ALA A 289 -10.03 9.82 -8.20
N ASN A 290 -9.64 10.98 -7.69
CA ASN A 290 -10.43 12.20 -7.77
C ASN A 290 -10.65 12.63 -9.23
N ILE A 291 -11.82 13.20 -9.55
CA ILE A 291 -12.09 13.68 -10.91
C ILE A 291 -11.04 14.70 -11.39
N GLY A 292 -10.46 15.45 -10.46
CA GLY A 292 -9.35 16.37 -10.73
C GLY A 292 -8.10 15.68 -11.26
N PHE A 293 -7.82 14.46 -10.81
CA PHE A 293 -6.73 13.63 -11.34
C PHE A 293 -6.90 13.36 -12.84
N HIS A 294 -8.10 12.92 -13.26
CA HIS A 294 -8.38 12.62 -14.66
C HIS A 294 -8.20 13.85 -15.54
N LYS A 295 -8.76 14.99 -15.09
CA LYS A 295 -8.64 16.27 -15.80
C LYS A 295 -7.18 16.74 -15.90
N ALA A 296 -6.39 16.57 -14.83
CA ALA A 296 -4.99 16.98 -14.82
C ALA A 296 -4.11 16.11 -15.75
N ILE A 297 -4.30 14.79 -15.75
CA ILE A 297 -3.60 13.88 -16.65
C ILE A 297 -3.94 14.15 -18.12
N GLU A 298 -5.22 14.36 -18.43
CA GLU A 298 -5.67 14.69 -19.79
C GLU A 298 -5.11 16.04 -20.26
N ALA A 299 -5.15 17.08 -19.42
CA ALA A 299 -4.58 18.38 -19.71
C ALA A 299 -3.07 18.34 -19.97
N ALA A 300 -2.35 17.41 -19.32
CA ALA A 300 -0.93 17.17 -19.55
C ALA A 300 -0.65 16.35 -20.83
N GLY A 301 -1.67 15.90 -21.57
CA GLY A 301 -1.53 15.05 -22.75
C GLY A 301 -1.31 13.56 -22.44
N GLY A 302 -1.62 13.14 -21.23
CA GLY A 302 -1.57 11.76 -20.78
C GLY A 302 -2.93 11.05 -20.81
N ARG A 303 -2.97 9.80 -20.37
CA ARG A 303 -4.17 8.99 -20.18
C ARG A 303 -4.18 8.33 -18.81
N ALA A 304 -5.38 8.17 -18.25
CA ALA A 304 -5.62 7.38 -17.06
C ALA A 304 -6.28 6.04 -17.46
N GLU A 305 -5.69 4.93 -17.04
CA GLU A 305 -6.34 3.61 -17.04
C GLU A 305 -6.94 3.38 -15.67
N ILE A 306 -8.22 2.98 -15.63
CA ILE A 306 -9.01 2.90 -14.41
C ILE A 306 -9.29 1.45 -14.08
N THR A 307 -8.92 1.03 -12.87
CA THR A 307 -9.19 -0.32 -12.36
C THR A 307 -10.19 -0.29 -11.21
N GLN A 308 -10.58 -1.47 -10.75
CA GLN A 308 -11.28 -1.62 -9.48
C GLN A 308 -10.39 -1.20 -8.31
N VAL A 309 -11.01 -0.96 -7.13
CA VAL A 309 -10.30 -0.61 -5.90
C VAL A 309 -9.42 -1.77 -5.44
N GLY A 310 -8.16 -1.48 -5.23
CA GLY A 310 -7.15 -2.41 -4.73
C GLY A 310 -5.87 -2.37 -5.56
N ASP A 311 -4.76 -2.26 -4.88
CA ASP A 311 -3.40 -2.18 -5.43
C ASP A 311 -3.07 -3.34 -6.39
N ARG A 312 -3.66 -4.51 -6.13
CA ARG A 312 -3.53 -5.69 -6.98
C ARG A 312 -4.02 -5.43 -8.40
N TYR A 313 -5.20 -4.82 -8.56
CA TYR A 313 -5.78 -4.55 -9.88
C TYR A 313 -4.96 -3.50 -10.65
N VAL A 314 -4.44 -2.51 -9.92
CA VAL A 314 -3.50 -1.51 -10.48
C VAL A 314 -2.26 -2.22 -11.03
N LEU A 315 -1.64 -3.07 -10.22
CA LEU A 315 -0.43 -3.80 -10.58
C LEU A 315 -0.65 -4.77 -11.75
N GLU A 316 -1.75 -5.52 -11.75
CA GLU A 316 -2.11 -6.45 -12.82
C GLU A 316 -2.26 -5.71 -14.16
N ASN A 317 -2.99 -4.59 -14.18
CA ASN A 317 -3.14 -3.75 -15.36
C ASN A 317 -1.78 -3.18 -15.84
N MET A 318 -0.96 -2.68 -14.92
CA MET A 318 0.38 -2.19 -15.27
C MET A 318 1.25 -3.27 -15.92
N ARG A 319 1.20 -4.51 -15.41
CA ARG A 319 1.97 -5.64 -15.94
C ARG A 319 1.49 -6.08 -17.32
N GLU A 320 0.17 -6.16 -17.49
CA GLU A 320 -0.45 -6.59 -18.75
C GLU A 320 -0.11 -5.65 -19.91
N HIS A 321 -0.08 -4.34 -19.65
CA HIS A 321 0.11 -3.32 -20.67
C HIS A 321 1.52 -2.71 -20.68
N GLY A 322 2.38 -3.07 -19.72
CA GLY A 322 3.74 -2.53 -19.61
C GLY A 322 3.78 -1.07 -19.12
N TYR A 323 2.77 -0.62 -18.39
CA TYR A 323 2.73 0.73 -17.82
C TYR A 323 3.71 0.86 -16.66
N ARG A 324 4.27 2.06 -16.46
CA ARG A 324 5.38 2.29 -15.53
C ARG A 324 5.00 2.99 -14.25
N LEU A 325 3.86 3.66 -14.21
CA LEU A 325 3.36 4.40 -13.07
C LEU A 325 1.91 4.03 -12.80
N GLY A 326 1.60 3.70 -11.57
CA GLY A 326 0.23 3.50 -11.12
C GLY A 326 0.12 3.58 -9.61
N GLY A 327 -1.09 3.75 -9.10
CA GLY A 327 -1.30 3.85 -7.67
C GLY A 327 -2.70 4.28 -7.27
N GLU A 328 -2.83 4.62 -6.02
CA GLU A 328 -4.09 4.99 -5.37
C GLU A 328 -3.95 6.31 -4.60
N GLN A 329 -5.06 7.01 -4.40
CA GLN A 329 -5.14 8.22 -3.58
C GLN A 329 -4.54 8.04 -2.17
N SER A 330 -4.60 6.83 -1.63
CA SER A 330 -4.02 6.47 -0.33
C SER A 330 -2.49 6.61 -0.25
N GLY A 331 -1.81 6.88 -1.37
CA GLY A 331 -0.36 7.00 -1.45
C GLY A 331 0.38 5.69 -1.73
N HIS A 332 -0.34 4.58 -1.99
CA HIS A 332 0.26 3.34 -2.46
C HIS A 332 0.58 3.49 -3.96
N ILE A 333 1.83 3.82 -4.27
CA ILE A 333 2.27 4.16 -5.62
C ILE A 333 3.37 3.20 -6.08
N ILE A 334 3.23 2.72 -7.30
CA ILE A 334 4.10 1.74 -7.93
C ILE A 334 4.85 2.40 -9.09
N PHE A 335 6.17 2.38 -9.00
CA PHE A 335 7.07 2.67 -10.10
C PHE A 335 7.66 1.36 -10.59
N SER A 336 7.10 0.75 -11.65
CA SER A 336 7.47 -0.61 -12.08
C SER A 336 8.91 -0.75 -12.57
N ASP A 337 9.56 0.35 -12.92
CA ASP A 337 11.01 0.36 -13.22
C ASP A 337 11.86 0.05 -11.97
N PHE A 338 11.34 0.27 -10.77
CA PHE A 338 12.07 0.11 -9.52
C PHE A 338 11.48 -0.97 -8.62
N SER A 339 10.15 -1.04 -8.48
CA SER A 339 9.47 -1.89 -7.51
C SER A 339 8.37 -2.73 -8.14
N THR A 340 8.11 -3.88 -7.55
CA THR A 340 7.03 -4.81 -7.91
C THR A 340 5.77 -4.62 -7.05
N THR A 341 5.77 -3.62 -6.16
CA THR A 341 4.65 -3.26 -5.28
C THR A 341 4.76 -1.78 -4.96
N GLY A 342 3.78 -1.20 -4.27
CA GLY A 342 3.89 0.16 -3.74
C GLY A 342 5.13 0.30 -2.84
N ASP A 343 5.84 1.41 -3.03
CA ASP A 343 7.06 1.71 -2.28
C ASP A 343 7.05 3.17 -1.88
N GLY A 344 6.75 3.42 -0.60
CA GLY A 344 6.65 4.78 -0.07
C GLY A 344 7.99 5.54 -0.12
N LEU A 345 9.12 4.83 0.05
CA LEU A 345 10.44 5.44 0.03
C LEU A 345 10.82 5.89 -1.38
N ILE A 346 10.58 5.03 -2.37
CA ILE A 346 10.81 5.36 -3.78
C ILE A 346 9.86 6.50 -4.20
N THR A 347 8.59 6.42 -3.81
CA THR A 347 7.61 7.48 -4.10
C THR A 347 8.06 8.83 -3.56
N ALA A 348 8.48 8.89 -2.30
CA ALA A 348 9.02 10.11 -1.70
C ALA A 348 10.24 10.64 -2.49
N LEU A 349 11.15 9.76 -2.87
CA LEU A 349 12.32 10.17 -3.66
C LEU A 349 11.95 10.70 -5.03
N GLN A 350 11.00 10.07 -5.76
CA GLN A 350 10.58 10.56 -7.07
C GLN A 350 9.92 11.94 -6.97
N VAL A 351 9.13 12.22 -5.93
CA VAL A 351 8.60 13.55 -5.64
C VAL A 351 9.74 14.56 -5.42
N LEU A 352 10.71 14.23 -4.55
CA LEU A 352 11.85 15.10 -4.27
C LEU A 352 12.72 15.35 -5.52
N VAL A 353 12.90 14.34 -6.35
CA VAL A 353 13.60 14.44 -7.64
C VAL A 353 12.87 15.40 -8.58
N ALA A 354 11.55 15.31 -8.68
CA ALA A 354 10.73 16.22 -9.49
C ALA A 354 10.86 17.67 -9.02
N LEU A 355 10.79 17.92 -7.70
CA LEU A 355 11.01 19.25 -7.11
C LEU A 355 12.42 19.77 -7.42
N LYS A 356 13.45 18.95 -7.19
CA LYS A 356 14.86 19.34 -7.40
C LYS A 356 15.15 19.64 -8.86
N ARG A 357 14.61 18.83 -9.78
CA ARG A 357 14.81 18.97 -11.22
C ARG A 357 14.13 20.23 -11.77
N THR A 358 12.92 20.48 -11.34
CA THR A 358 12.11 21.61 -11.84
C THR A 358 12.46 22.95 -11.15
N GLY A 359 13.03 22.89 -9.95
CA GLY A 359 13.24 24.06 -9.09
C GLY A 359 11.94 24.72 -8.60
N ARG A 360 10.79 24.06 -8.82
CA ARG A 360 9.47 24.52 -8.38
C ARG A 360 9.22 24.13 -6.92
N LYS A 361 8.36 24.89 -6.25
CA LYS A 361 7.89 24.57 -4.89
C LYS A 361 6.91 23.40 -4.92
N ALA A 362 6.76 22.73 -3.79
CA ALA A 362 5.82 21.61 -3.65
C ALA A 362 4.38 22.05 -3.96
N SER A 363 3.95 23.21 -3.46
CA SER A 363 2.64 23.80 -3.77
C SER A 363 2.43 24.13 -5.25
N GLU A 364 3.48 24.46 -5.99
CA GLU A 364 3.38 24.75 -7.42
C GLU A 364 3.24 23.47 -8.27
N LEU A 365 3.87 22.36 -7.86
CA LEU A 365 3.68 21.08 -8.50
C LEU A 365 2.35 20.45 -8.11
N SER A 366 1.95 20.54 -6.85
CA SER A 366 0.65 20.07 -6.39
C SER A 366 -0.51 20.77 -7.11
N ALA A 367 -0.38 22.07 -7.40
CA ALA A 367 -1.37 22.85 -8.13
C ALA A 367 -1.59 22.44 -9.60
N LEU A 368 -0.81 21.47 -10.13
CA LEU A 368 -1.08 20.83 -11.43
C LEU A 368 -2.40 20.05 -11.41
N MET A 369 -2.83 19.63 -10.25
CA MET A 369 -4.13 19.02 -10.02
C MET A 369 -4.96 19.90 -9.08
N LYS A 370 -6.23 20.12 -9.45
CA LYS A 370 -7.23 20.72 -8.55
C LYS A 370 -8.07 19.59 -7.96
N SER A 371 -8.06 19.43 -6.64
CA SER A 371 -8.97 18.50 -5.97
C SER A 371 -10.41 19.03 -6.03
N TYR A 372 -11.32 18.12 -6.32
CA TYR A 372 -12.76 18.36 -6.23
C TYR A 372 -13.28 17.81 -4.90
N PRO A 373 -14.18 18.53 -4.21
CA PRO A 373 -14.90 18.00 -3.06
C PRO A 373 -15.48 16.62 -3.34
N GLN A 374 -15.34 15.71 -2.39
CA GLN A 374 -15.86 14.36 -2.46
C GLN A 374 -16.68 14.05 -1.21
N LEU A 375 -17.87 13.48 -1.40
CA LEU A 375 -18.71 13.01 -0.31
C LEU A 375 -19.00 11.52 -0.46
N LEU A 376 -18.74 10.75 0.60
CA LEU A 376 -19.05 9.33 0.67
C LEU A 376 -20.11 9.07 1.75
N VAL A 377 -21.22 8.45 1.37
CA VAL A 377 -22.29 8.03 2.26
C VAL A 377 -22.37 6.50 2.28
N ASN A 378 -22.30 5.89 3.45
CA ASN A 378 -22.47 4.45 3.66
C ASN A 378 -23.94 4.15 3.98
N VAL A 379 -24.60 3.33 3.17
CA VAL A 379 -26.00 2.92 3.36
C VAL A 379 -26.04 1.47 3.79
N VAL A 380 -26.47 1.20 5.02
CA VAL A 380 -26.67 -0.18 5.50
C VAL A 380 -27.86 -0.78 4.78
N VAL A 381 -27.68 -2.00 4.23
CA VAL A 381 -28.68 -2.70 3.41
C VAL A 381 -28.86 -4.14 3.91
N ALA A 382 -30.06 -4.69 3.66
CA ALA A 382 -30.36 -6.10 3.94
C ALA A 382 -29.71 -7.03 2.91
N THR A 383 -29.64 -6.58 1.65
CA THR A 383 -28.96 -7.30 0.58
C THR A 383 -28.15 -6.34 -0.31
N LYS A 384 -27.02 -6.80 -0.80
CA LYS A 384 -26.20 -6.10 -1.80
C LYS A 384 -26.47 -6.60 -3.22
N ASP A 385 -27.28 -7.63 -3.37
CA ASP A 385 -27.55 -8.24 -4.67
C ASP A 385 -28.65 -7.50 -5.41
N GLY A 386 -28.55 -7.41 -6.72
CA GLY A 386 -29.57 -6.85 -7.59
C GLY A 386 -29.72 -5.32 -7.53
N TRP A 387 -28.85 -4.59 -6.83
CA TRP A 387 -28.94 -3.13 -6.77
C TRP A 387 -28.70 -2.47 -8.14
N GLN A 388 -27.86 -3.06 -8.98
CA GLN A 388 -27.50 -2.54 -10.30
C GLN A 388 -28.67 -2.64 -11.30
N GLU A 389 -29.50 -3.66 -11.15
CA GLU A 389 -30.68 -3.91 -11.97
C GLU A 389 -31.89 -3.15 -11.46
N ASN A 390 -31.81 -2.48 -10.30
CA ASN A 390 -32.94 -1.71 -9.75
C ASN A 390 -33.10 -0.38 -10.47
N GLU A 391 -34.23 -0.24 -11.20
CA GLU A 391 -34.46 0.93 -12.02
C GLU A 391 -34.61 2.23 -11.21
N ALA A 392 -35.15 2.17 -9.98
CA ALA A 392 -35.26 3.35 -9.11
C ALA A 392 -33.90 3.88 -8.69
N ILE A 393 -32.97 2.99 -8.35
CA ILE A 393 -31.59 3.35 -7.99
C ILE A 393 -30.88 3.90 -9.22
N ALA A 394 -30.97 3.23 -10.37
CA ALA A 394 -30.38 3.68 -11.62
C ALA A 394 -30.90 5.06 -12.06
N ALA A 395 -32.19 5.31 -11.92
CA ALA A 395 -32.82 6.61 -12.24
C ALA A 395 -32.31 7.72 -11.30
N ALA A 396 -32.15 7.43 -9.99
CA ALA A 396 -31.62 8.41 -9.04
C ALA A 396 -30.16 8.77 -9.33
N ILE A 397 -29.35 7.79 -9.75
CA ILE A 397 -27.94 8.01 -10.14
C ILE A 397 -27.90 8.88 -11.40
N ARG A 398 -28.63 8.51 -12.47
CA ARG A 398 -28.68 9.30 -13.72
C ARG A 398 -29.10 10.75 -13.48
N ALA A 399 -30.13 10.98 -12.67
CA ALA A 399 -30.55 12.33 -12.33
C ALA A 399 -29.49 13.14 -11.62
N GLY A 400 -28.72 12.51 -10.71
CA GLY A 400 -27.60 13.16 -10.05
C GLY A 400 -26.42 13.44 -11.00
N GLU A 401 -26.13 12.53 -11.93
CA GLU A 401 -25.09 12.73 -12.95
C GLU A 401 -25.46 13.88 -13.91
N GLU A 402 -26.73 13.97 -14.32
CA GLU A 402 -27.23 15.09 -15.13
C GLU A 402 -27.08 16.44 -14.41
N GLU A 403 -27.36 16.48 -13.09
CA GLU A 403 -27.21 17.69 -12.27
C GLU A 403 -25.74 18.12 -12.09
N LEU A 404 -24.81 17.16 -11.97
CA LEU A 404 -23.37 17.43 -11.83
C LEU A 404 -22.73 17.80 -13.17
N GLY A 405 -23.25 17.33 -14.29
CA GLY A 405 -22.73 17.56 -15.63
C GLY A 405 -21.28 17.06 -15.79
N SER A 406 -20.47 17.81 -16.55
CA SER A 406 -19.05 17.44 -16.80
C SER A 406 -18.10 17.71 -15.62
N ASP A 407 -18.57 18.43 -14.59
CA ASP A 407 -17.75 18.85 -13.46
C ASP A 407 -17.93 18.00 -12.20
N GLY A 408 -18.65 16.88 -12.35
CA GLY A 408 -18.81 15.92 -11.27
C GLY A 408 -19.05 14.50 -11.75
N ARG A 409 -19.10 13.58 -10.80
CA ARG A 409 -19.45 12.17 -11.04
C ARG A 409 -20.08 11.52 -9.81
N ILE A 410 -20.74 10.42 -10.04
CA ILE A 410 -21.31 9.58 -8.99
C ILE A 410 -20.74 8.18 -9.12
N LEU A 411 -20.37 7.58 -7.99
CA LEU A 411 -19.92 6.20 -7.88
C LEU A 411 -20.73 5.49 -6.80
N VAL A 412 -21.53 4.51 -7.20
CA VAL A 412 -22.26 3.63 -6.27
C VAL A 412 -21.66 2.24 -6.34
N ARG A 413 -21.33 1.65 -5.18
CA ARG A 413 -20.73 0.31 -5.13
C ARG A 413 -21.03 -0.41 -3.83
N PRO A 414 -21.11 -1.74 -3.81
CA PRO A 414 -21.21 -2.51 -2.57
C PRO A 414 -19.87 -2.49 -1.82
N SER A 415 -19.94 -2.58 -0.49
CA SER A 415 -18.77 -2.89 0.33
C SER A 415 -18.38 -4.35 0.15
N GLY A 416 -17.08 -4.63 0.05
CA GLY A 416 -16.57 -6.01 -0.03
C GLY A 416 -16.80 -6.81 1.25
N THR A 417 -16.73 -6.16 2.41
CA THR A 417 -16.70 -6.83 3.72
C THR A 417 -17.92 -6.58 4.59
N GLU A 418 -18.66 -5.47 4.37
CA GLU A 418 -19.76 -5.02 5.21
C GLU A 418 -21.09 -5.10 4.46
N PRO A 419 -22.24 -5.25 5.15
CA PRO A 419 -23.58 -5.26 4.54
C PRO A 419 -24.04 -3.83 4.21
N LEU A 420 -23.31 -3.14 3.34
CA LEU A 420 -23.64 -1.78 2.94
C LEU A 420 -23.31 -1.50 1.46
N ILE A 421 -24.02 -0.52 0.92
CA ILE A 421 -23.77 0.11 -0.38
C ILE A 421 -23.18 1.51 -0.10
N ARG A 422 -22.11 1.83 -0.80
CA ARG A 422 -21.41 3.11 -0.71
C ARG A 422 -21.84 4.00 -1.87
N VAL A 423 -22.37 5.18 -1.54
CA VAL A 423 -22.74 6.22 -2.49
C VAL A 423 -21.72 7.34 -2.37
N MET A 424 -20.97 7.59 -3.42
CA MET A 424 -20.00 8.65 -3.51
C MET A 424 -20.37 9.62 -4.61
N ALA A 425 -20.27 10.90 -4.36
CA ALA A 425 -20.33 11.95 -5.36
C ALA A 425 -19.14 12.88 -5.25
N GLU A 426 -18.68 13.37 -6.39
CA GLU A 426 -17.63 14.38 -6.53
C GLU A 426 -18.14 15.53 -7.39
N GLY A 427 -17.73 16.76 -7.09
CA GLY A 427 -18.12 17.96 -7.85
C GLY A 427 -17.61 19.23 -7.21
N SER A 428 -17.90 20.36 -7.82
CA SER A 428 -17.38 21.67 -7.38
C SER A 428 -18.05 22.22 -6.13
N GLU A 429 -19.31 21.84 -5.85
CA GLU A 429 -20.15 22.45 -4.82
C GLU A 429 -20.56 21.44 -3.76
N GLN A 430 -20.01 21.56 -2.55
CA GLN A 430 -20.24 20.63 -1.43
C GLN A 430 -21.73 20.46 -1.10
N GLY A 431 -22.52 21.54 -1.06
CA GLY A 431 -23.94 21.48 -0.75
C GLY A 431 -24.76 20.69 -1.78
N GLN A 432 -24.37 20.75 -3.06
CA GLN A 432 -24.99 19.95 -4.12
C GLN A 432 -24.68 18.46 -3.93
N LEU A 433 -23.44 18.14 -3.57
CA LEU A 433 -23.04 16.74 -3.31
C LEU A 433 -23.82 16.14 -2.14
N GLU A 434 -24.02 16.90 -1.07
CA GLU A 434 -24.79 16.46 0.10
C GLU A 434 -26.24 16.14 -0.26
N GLU A 435 -26.88 16.97 -1.08
CA GLU A 435 -28.25 16.76 -1.54
C GLU A 435 -28.37 15.54 -2.45
N ILE A 436 -27.48 15.41 -3.44
CA ILE A 436 -27.43 14.28 -4.37
C ILE A 436 -27.16 12.96 -3.63
N CYS A 437 -26.13 12.91 -2.79
CA CYS A 437 -25.82 11.70 -2.02
C CYS A 437 -26.95 11.27 -1.11
N ARG A 438 -27.58 12.22 -0.40
CA ARG A 438 -28.71 11.92 0.46
C ARG A 438 -29.88 11.34 -0.35
N ARG A 439 -30.26 11.95 -1.47
CA ARG A 439 -31.33 11.49 -2.33
C ARG A 439 -31.08 10.05 -2.84
N ILE A 440 -29.89 9.77 -3.32
CA ILE A 440 -29.52 8.42 -3.78
C ILE A 440 -29.50 7.44 -2.61
N ALA A 441 -28.92 7.81 -1.46
CA ALA A 441 -28.87 6.98 -0.27
C ALA A 441 -30.27 6.62 0.25
N ASP A 442 -31.23 7.56 0.23
CA ASP A 442 -32.62 7.31 0.62
C ASP A 442 -33.31 6.30 -0.33
N VAL A 443 -33.05 6.39 -1.64
CA VAL A 443 -33.56 5.41 -2.61
C VAL A 443 -32.92 4.04 -2.38
N VAL A 444 -31.61 3.96 -2.22
CA VAL A 444 -30.90 2.71 -1.93
C VAL A 444 -31.42 2.07 -0.64
N LYS A 445 -31.62 2.86 0.42
CA LYS A 445 -32.14 2.37 1.69
C LYS A 445 -33.59 1.86 1.57
N LYS A 446 -34.42 2.49 0.73
CA LYS A 446 -35.79 2.06 0.51
C LYS A 446 -35.87 0.75 -0.28
N GLU A 447 -35.02 0.58 -1.27
CA GLU A 447 -35.07 -0.54 -2.22
C GLU A 447 -34.26 -1.77 -1.77
N GLN A 448 -33.24 -1.59 -0.92
CA GLN A 448 -32.31 -2.64 -0.51
C GLN A 448 -32.20 -2.80 1.03
N GLY A 449 -32.85 -1.90 1.80
CA GLY A 449 -32.84 -1.88 3.27
C GLY A 449 -33.84 -2.81 3.96
#